data_e2e272c2db7a980c8bbf8eb418345263
#
_entry.id   e2e272c2db7a980c8bbf8eb418345263
#
_cell.length_a   1.000
_cell.length_b   1.000
_cell.length_c   1.000
_cell.angle_alpha   90.00
_cell.angle_beta   90.00
_cell.angle_gamma   90.00
#
_symmetry.space_group_name_H-M   'P 1'
#
loop_
_entity.id
_entity.type
_entity.pdbx_description
1 polymer ?
#
loop_
_entity_poly.entity_id
_entity_poly.type
_entity_poly.pdbx_seq_one_letter_code
_entity_poly.pdbx_strand_id
1 'polypeptide(L)'
;MICSKIGVYIPTLSGGGAQRAALNLAQGFLSNDCRVSLILVRAQGPLMDEIPSGANVINLDAHRTVASIPKLALHLRQVEYDAVVSMMNYANIGAVLANSLAGNPVRLVLVEQNMISKTFQNLEYKYRTIRQTLTRFLYPQADYVTAVSRGVALDLKESTGLNKAHSIYNPISVDGDSLSLESPESVHRWSAGNESVVLGAGRLTEQKGFPVLIRALRHIHNGGRPCRLIIIGEGEARTALEELIRDLDLEEFVDFPGFVDNPYKFMQAADVFALSSRWEGFGNVLVEAMACGTPVVSTECPSGPAEILDDGKWGHLVPVGNDKALAKAIIRTLEDPPVTSEELVDRSADFAPDKIAAEYLNRFLE
;
A
#
# COMPACT_ATOMS: atom_id res chain seq x y z
N MET A 1 14.05 20.86 21.52
CA MET A 1 14.52 19.85 20.55
C MET A 1 14.79 20.55 19.23
N ILE A 2 15.90 20.26 18.57
CA ILE A 2 16.20 20.81 17.25
C ILE A 2 15.18 20.16 16.30
N CYS A 3 14.35 20.99 15.67
CA CYS A 3 13.32 20.53 14.72
C CYS A 3 14.01 19.95 13.47
N SER A 4 14.00 18.61 13.34
CA SER A 4 14.64 17.93 12.22
C SER A 4 13.99 18.31 10.89
N LYS A 5 14.80 18.46 9.85
CA LYS A 5 14.36 18.77 8.50
C LYS A 5 14.45 17.54 7.62
N ILE A 6 13.30 17.00 7.22
CA ILE A 6 13.17 15.74 6.50
C ILE A 6 12.70 16.00 5.07
N GLY A 7 13.39 15.41 4.10
CA GLY A 7 12.93 15.31 2.71
C GLY A 7 12.24 13.98 2.47
N VAL A 8 11.06 13.97 1.87
CA VAL A 8 10.41 12.76 1.34
C VAL A 8 10.45 12.83 -0.18
N TYR A 9 11.25 11.97 -0.82
CA TYR A 9 11.45 11.96 -2.25
C TYR A 9 10.62 10.86 -2.93
N ILE A 10 9.76 11.29 -3.85
CA ILE A 10 8.88 10.41 -4.60
C ILE A 10 8.68 10.95 -6.03
N PRO A 11 8.45 10.11 -7.06
CA PRO A 11 8.36 10.58 -8.44
C PRO A 11 7.18 11.51 -8.73
N THR A 12 5.98 11.09 -8.39
CA THR A 12 4.72 11.82 -8.63
C THR A 12 3.70 11.44 -7.58
N LEU A 13 2.57 12.12 -7.58
CA LEU A 13 1.39 11.80 -6.76
C LEU A 13 0.24 11.25 -7.61
N SER A 14 0.55 10.37 -8.55
CA SER A 14 -0.38 9.81 -9.55
C SER A 14 -1.42 8.81 -9.02
N GLY A 15 -1.45 8.58 -7.69
CA GLY A 15 -2.37 7.63 -7.06
C GLY A 15 -1.73 6.25 -6.84
N GLY A 16 -2.13 5.60 -5.76
CA GLY A 16 -1.67 4.26 -5.37
C GLY A 16 -1.08 4.22 -3.96
N GLY A 17 -0.92 3.00 -3.43
CA GLY A 17 -0.57 2.79 -2.03
C GLY A 17 0.78 3.38 -1.60
N ALA A 18 1.80 3.37 -2.48
CA ALA A 18 3.11 3.94 -2.16
C ALA A 18 3.08 5.48 -2.08
N GLN A 19 2.28 6.13 -2.92
CA GLN A 19 2.11 7.59 -2.91
C GLN A 19 1.32 8.05 -1.68
N ARG A 20 0.23 7.35 -1.32
CA ARG A 20 -0.48 7.61 -0.06
C ARG A 20 0.42 7.38 1.15
N ALA A 21 1.19 6.30 1.17
CA ALA A 21 2.15 6.05 2.24
C ALA A 21 3.21 7.18 2.37
N ALA A 22 3.63 7.79 1.26
CA ALA A 22 4.54 8.94 1.30
C ALA A 22 3.88 10.19 1.92
N LEU A 23 2.61 10.46 1.59
CA LEU A 23 1.86 11.57 2.19
C LEU A 23 1.60 11.32 3.68
N ASN A 24 1.20 10.10 4.04
CA ASN A 24 1.00 9.72 5.44
C ASN A 24 2.31 9.80 6.24
N LEU A 25 3.44 9.40 5.65
CA LEU A 25 4.75 9.53 6.30
C LEU A 25 5.14 11.00 6.48
N ALA A 26 4.87 11.84 5.49
CA ALA A 26 5.07 13.29 5.60
C ALA A 26 4.21 13.89 6.71
N GLN A 27 2.93 13.50 6.81
CA GLN A 27 2.04 13.88 7.90
C GLN A 27 2.57 13.42 9.25
N GLY A 28 3.05 12.17 9.35
CA GLY A 28 3.62 11.63 10.58
C GLY A 28 4.88 12.38 11.03
N PHE A 29 5.76 12.78 10.13
CA PHE A 29 6.90 13.63 10.46
C PHE A 29 6.47 15.02 10.94
N LEU A 30 5.46 15.64 10.32
CA LEU A 30 4.90 16.91 10.78
C LEU A 30 4.32 16.79 12.20
N SER A 31 3.59 15.69 12.49
CA SER A 31 3.03 15.42 13.82
C SER A 31 4.11 15.15 14.89
N ASN A 32 5.34 14.83 14.48
CA ASN A 32 6.52 14.71 15.33
C ASN A 32 7.41 15.97 15.29
N ASP A 33 6.83 17.14 15.06
CA ASP A 33 7.50 18.45 15.07
C ASP A 33 8.66 18.60 14.07
N CYS A 34 8.70 17.79 12.99
CA CYS A 34 9.69 17.93 11.93
C CYS A 34 9.27 18.96 10.87
N ARG A 35 10.24 19.62 10.25
CA ARG A 35 10.01 20.37 9.00
C ARG A 35 10.11 19.42 7.83
N VAL A 36 9.06 19.32 7.02
CA VAL A 36 8.96 18.36 5.93
C VAL A 36 8.99 19.04 4.58
N SER A 37 9.82 18.50 3.67
CA SER A 37 9.78 18.83 2.24
C SER A 37 9.39 17.60 1.43
N LEU A 38 8.31 17.69 0.67
CA LEU A 38 7.92 16.67 -0.32
C LEU A 38 8.62 16.98 -1.64
N ILE A 39 9.63 16.20 -1.98
CA ILE A 39 10.46 16.40 -3.17
C ILE A 39 9.91 15.51 -4.29
N LEU A 40 9.34 16.13 -5.31
CA LEU A 40 8.69 15.44 -6.42
C LEU A 40 9.54 15.56 -7.70
N VAL A 41 9.71 14.44 -8.42
CA VAL A 41 10.29 14.50 -9.77
C VAL A 41 9.45 15.40 -10.66
N ARG A 42 8.11 15.25 -10.53
CA ARG A 42 7.13 16.13 -11.17
C ARG A 42 5.91 16.28 -10.24
N ALA A 43 5.56 17.51 -9.92
CA ALA A 43 4.39 17.85 -9.11
C ALA A 43 3.12 17.69 -9.96
N GLN A 44 2.58 16.47 -9.99
CA GLN A 44 1.36 16.12 -10.72
C GLN A 44 0.69 14.88 -10.13
N GLY A 45 -0.62 14.78 -10.33
CA GLY A 45 -1.43 13.62 -9.97
C GLY A 45 -2.60 13.97 -9.05
N PRO A 46 -3.59 13.07 -8.92
CA PRO A 46 -4.81 13.34 -8.16
C PRO A 46 -4.56 13.53 -6.65
N LEU A 47 -3.47 13.00 -6.09
CA LEU A 47 -3.16 13.17 -4.66
C LEU A 47 -2.44 14.50 -4.34
N MET A 48 -2.33 15.44 -5.29
CA MET A 48 -1.73 16.76 -5.02
C MET A 48 -2.54 17.56 -4.00
N ASP A 49 -3.84 17.41 -4.01
CA ASP A 49 -4.76 18.10 -3.08
C ASP A 49 -4.78 17.45 -1.68
N GLU A 50 -4.21 16.23 -1.54
CA GLU A 50 -4.07 15.52 -0.27
C GLU A 50 -2.72 15.80 0.44
N ILE A 51 -1.90 16.74 -0.08
CA ILE A 51 -0.63 17.08 0.54
C ILE A 51 -0.87 17.69 1.93
N PRO A 52 -0.22 17.15 2.99
CA PRO A 52 -0.41 17.66 4.35
C PRO A 52 -0.09 19.15 4.46
N SER A 53 -0.96 19.89 5.14
CA SER A 53 -0.74 21.30 5.45
C SER A 53 0.52 21.45 6.30
N GLY A 54 1.48 22.25 5.84
CA GLY A 54 2.79 22.41 6.50
C GLY A 54 3.93 21.68 5.80
N ALA A 55 3.69 20.77 4.87
CA ALA A 55 4.72 20.21 4.02
C ALA A 55 5.09 21.18 2.89
N ASN A 56 6.39 21.44 2.72
CA ASN A 56 6.88 22.25 1.60
C ASN A 56 7.02 21.39 0.35
N VAL A 57 6.46 21.81 -0.78
CA VAL A 57 6.53 21.07 -2.05
C VAL A 57 7.69 21.56 -2.90
N ILE A 58 8.59 20.66 -3.25
CA ILE A 58 9.71 20.91 -4.15
C ILE A 58 9.45 20.15 -5.47
N ASN A 59 9.17 20.87 -6.53
CA ASN A 59 9.01 20.31 -7.87
C ASN A 59 10.35 20.36 -8.61
N LEU A 60 10.94 19.21 -8.89
CA LEU A 60 12.18 19.14 -9.71
C LEU A 60 11.90 19.35 -11.18
N ASP A 61 10.64 19.37 -11.61
CA ASP A 61 10.20 19.60 -12.98
C ASP A 61 11.01 18.77 -14.00
N ALA A 62 11.01 17.47 -13.83
CA ALA A 62 11.68 16.52 -14.71
C ALA A 62 10.69 15.48 -15.27
N HIS A 63 10.83 15.16 -16.57
CA HIS A 63 9.94 14.22 -17.25
C HIS A 63 10.15 12.75 -16.83
N ARG A 64 11.35 12.42 -16.33
CA ARG A 64 11.72 11.06 -15.90
C ARG A 64 12.62 11.14 -14.67
N THR A 65 12.58 10.12 -13.82
CA THR A 65 13.43 10.05 -12.63
C THR A 65 14.91 10.18 -12.93
N VAL A 66 15.41 9.59 -14.03
CA VAL A 66 16.82 9.74 -14.42
C VAL A 66 17.17 11.20 -14.73
N ALA A 67 16.26 11.94 -15.39
CA ALA A 67 16.48 13.35 -15.70
C ALA A 67 16.40 14.27 -14.46
N SER A 68 15.80 13.80 -13.36
CA SER A 68 15.76 14.55 -12.10
C SER A 68 17.06 14.45 -11.28
N ILE A 69 17.96 13.48 -11.57
CA ILE A 69 19.15 13.23 -10.77
C ILE A 69 20.04 14.49 -10.61
N PRO A 70 20.41 15.22 -11.66
CA PRO A 70 21.22 16.44 -11.51
C PRO A 70 20.49 17.54 -10.73
N LYS A 71 19.17 17.68 -10.95
CA LYS A 71 18.36 18.68 -10.25
C LYS A 71 18.22 18.35 -8.76
N LEU A 72 18.02 17.07 -8.42
CA LEU A 72 18.00 16.59 -7.05
C LEU A 72 19.38 16.81 -6.39
N ALA A 73 20.48 16.47 -7.07
CA ALA A 73 21.82 16.69 -6.55
C ALA A 73 22.10 18.16 -6.24
N LEU A 74 21.68 19.08 -7.14
CA LEU A 74 21.80 20.51 -6.90
C LEU A 74 20.97 20.96 -5.70
N HIS A 75 19.74 20.47 -5.60
CA HIS A 75 18.83 20.77 -4.48
C HIS A 75 19.41 20.30 -3.14
N LEU A 76 19.95 19.06 -3.08
CA LEU A 76 20.57 18.50 -1.87
C LEU A 76 21.83 19.26 -1.43
N ARG A 77 22.54 19.92 -2.36
CA ARG A 77 23.67 20.81 -2.01
C ARG A 77 23.26 22.15 -1.44
N GLN A 78 22.09 22.65 -1.84
CA GLN A 78 21.59 23.97 -1.49
C GLN A 78 20.76 23.97 -0.20
N VAL A 79 20.19 22.83 0.14
CA VAL A 79 19.26 22.70 1.27
C VAL A 79 19.78 21.64 2.23
N GLU A 80 20.05 22.05 3.45
CA GLU A 80 20.44 21.14 4.51
C GLU A 80 19.23 20.34 4.99
N TYR A 81 19.28 19.02 4.80
CA TYR A 81 18.35 18.04 5.37
C TYR A 81 19.09 17.16 6.35
N ASP A 82 18.46 16.84 7.46
CA ASP A 82 18.97 15.83 8.40
C ASP A 82 18.85 14.43 7.82
N ALA A 83 17.76 14.18 7.08
CA ALA A 83 17.60 12.97 6.29
C ALA A 83 16.72 13.18 5.05
N VAL A 84 16.91 12.33 4.05
CA VAL A 84 16.01 12.20 2.90
C VAL A 84 15.53 10.76 2.81
N VAL A 85 14.21 10.57 2.89
CA VAL A 85 13.55 9.29 2.72
C VAL A 85 13.09 9.17 1.28
N SER A 86 13.65 8.22 0.54
CA SER A 86 13.29 7.95 -0.86
C SER A 86 12.40 6.70 -0.94
N MET A 87 11.32 6.79 -1.70
CA MET A 87 10.35 5.69 -1.80
C MET A 87 10.20 5.23 -3.25
N MET A 88 10.12 3.91 -3.45
CA MET A 88 10.04 3.20 -4.74
C MET A 88 11.41 2.94 -5.40
N ASN A 89 11.63 1.71 -5.85
CA ASN A 89 12.91 1.21 -6.35
C ASN A 89 13.65 2.15 -7.33
N TYR A 90 12.97 2.62 -8.37
CA TYR A 90 13.61 3.50 -9.38
C TYR A 90 13.93 4.92 -8.86
N ALA A 91 13.14 5.41 -7.88
CA ALA A 91 13.45 6.66 -7.20
C ALA A 91 14.64 6.47 -6.25
N ASN A 92 14.70 5.34 -5.54
CA ASN A 92 15.78 4.98 -4.64
C ASN A 92 17.13 4.96 -5.38
N ILE A 93 17.18 4.32 -6.56
CA ILE A 93 18.37 4.35 -7.43
C ILE A 93 18.76 5.78 -7.79
N GLY A 94 17.77 6.61 -8.19
CA GLY A 94 18.00 8.01 -8.52
C GLY A 94 18.49 8.84 -7.33
N ALA A 95 17.96 8.60 -6.13
CA ALA A 95 18.33 9.29 -4.91
C ALA A 95 19.80 8.99 -4.50
N VAL A 96 20.23 7.71 -4.58
CA VAL A 96 21.63 7.34 -4.30
C VAL A 96 22.57 8.05 -5.26
N LEU A 97 22.28 8.03 -6.55
CA LEU A 97 23.11 8.71 -7.56
C LEU A 97 23.14 10.23 -7.33
N ALA A 98 22.00 10.85 -7.01
CA ALA A 98 21.93 12.28 -6.73
C ALA A 98 22.69 12.65 -5.47
N ASN A 99 22.57 11.88 -4.37
CA ASN A 99 23.30 12.12 -3.14
C ASN A 99 24.81 12.01 -3.35
N SER A 100 25.27 10.98 -4.08
CA SER A 100 26.68 10.81 -4.44
C SER A 100 27.21 11.97 -5.29
N LEU A 101 26.46 12.42 -6.30
CA LEU A 101 26.81 13.59 -7.11
C LEU A 101 26.83 14.89 -6.28
N ALA A 102 26.02 14.97 -5.26
CA ALA A 102 26.02 16.11 -4.33
C ALA A 102 27.19 16.09 -3.34
N GLY A 103 27.92 14.99 -3.21
CA GLY A 103 29.00 14.79 -2.23
C GLY A 103 28.51 14.16 -0.93
N ASN A 104 27.38 13.46 -0.96
CA ASN A 104 26.73 12.80 0.18
C ASN A 104 26.37 13.75 1.34
N PRO A 105 25.71 14.88 1.07
CA PRO A 105 25.43 15.88 2.10
C PRO A 105 24.32 15.47 3.07
N VAL A 106 23.49 14.47 2.72
CA VAL A 106 22.32 14.09 3.52
C VAL A 106 22.38 12.62 3.91
N ARG A 107 21.82 12.29 5.06
CA ARG A 107 21.56 10.91 5.47
C ARG A 107 20.43 10.36 4.59
N LEU A 108 20.70 9.31 3.83
CA LEU A 108 19.78 8.76 2.83
C LEU A 108 19.15 7.46 3.34
N VAL A 109 17.82 7.47 3.44
CA VAL A 109 16.99 6.30 3.79
C VAL A 109 16.21 5.85 2.55
N LEU A 110 16.41 4.62 2.11
CA LEU A 110 15.68 4.02 0.99
C LEU A 110 14.56 3.15 1.52
N VAL A 111 13.37 3.29 0.95
CA VAL A 111 12.19 2.49 1.30
C VAL A 111 11.77 1.65 0.11
N GLU A 112 11.83 0.33 0.26
CA GLU A 112 11.33 -0.60 -0.75
C GLU A 112 9.86 -0.93 -0.47
N GLN A 113 9.01 -0.62 -1.46
CA GLN A 113 7.55 -0.67 -1.34
C GLN A 113 6.94 -1.99 -1.82
N ASN A 114 7.71 -2.82 -2.54
CA ASN A 114 7.23 -4.07 -3.13
C ASN A 114 8.32 -5.12 -3.16
N MET A 115 7.92 -6.38 -3.32
CA MET A 115 8.85 -7.47 -3.59
C MET A 115 9.60 -7.20 -4.90
N ILE A 116 10.92 -7.04 -4.81
CA ILE A 116 11.79 -6.78 -5.97
C ILE A 116 11.74 -7.95 -6.95
N SER A 117 11.73 -9.19 -6.46
CA SER A 117 11.61 -10.39 -7.29
C SER A 117 10.38 -10.32 -8.20
N LYS A 118 9.23 -9.89 -7.69
CA LYS A 118 7.98 -9.73 -8.45
C LYS A 118 8.01 -8.51 -9.38
N THR A 119 8.51 -7.38 -8.88
CA THR A 119 8.66 -6.17 -9.69
C THR A 119 9.54 -6.41 -10.91
N PHE A 120 10.61 -7.19 -10.76
CA PHE A 120 11.53 -7.46 -11.87
C PHE A 120 11.01 -8.53 -12.84
N GLN A 121 10.17 -9.47 -12.41
CA GLN A 121 9.58 -10.47 -13.29
C GLN A 121 8.74 -9.84 -14.43
N ASN A 122 8.10 -8.71 -14.16
CA ASN A 122 7.25 -8.00 -15.12
C ASN A 122 8.04 -7.06 -16.06
N LEU A 123 9.36 -7.02 -15.95
CA LEU A 123 10.21 -6.23 -16.83
C LEU A 123 10.80 -7.10 -17.94
N GLU A 124 10.98 -6.50 -19.14
CA GLU A 124 11.79 -7.12 -20.18
C GLU A 124 13.18 -7.48 -19.63
N TYR A 125 13.73 -8.60 -20.07
CA TYR A 125 14.99 -9.18 -19.57
C TYR A 125 16.13 -8.17 -19.44
N LYS A 126 16.32 -7.29 -20.44
CA LYS A 126 17.35 -6.26 -20.43
C LYS A 126 17.17 -5.26 -19.28
N TYR A 127 15.97 -4.75 -19.09
CA TYR A 127 15.67 -3.78 -18.02
C TYR A 127 15.68 -4.42 -16.64
N ARG A 128 15.25 -5.67 -16.55
CA ARG A 128 15.34 -6.49 -15.34
C ARG A 128 16.79 -6.58 -14.85
N THR A 129 17.72 -7.04 -15.72
CA THR A 129 19.14 -7.22 -15.38
C THR A 129 19.78 -5.89 -14.96
N ILE A 130 19.52 -4.80 -15.71
CA ILE A 130 20.05 -3.47 -15.38
C ILE A 130 19.56 -3.02 -13.99
N ARG A 131 18.25 -3.08 -13.73
CA ARG A 131 17.69 -2.68 -12.44
C ARG A 131 18.21 -3.50 -11.28
N GLN A 132 18.25 -4.81 -11.44
CA GLN A 132 18.76 -5.72 -10.42
C GLN A 132 20.23 -5.41 -10.09
N THR A 133 21.06 -5.19 -11.11
CA THR A 133 22.46 -4.81 -10.94
C THR A 133 22.58 -3.45 -10.23
N LEU A 134 21.84 -2.44 -10.68
CA LEU A 134 21.85 -1.12 -10.03
C LEU A 134 21.41 -1.19 -8.58
N THR A 135 20.33 -1.90 -8.28
CA THR A 135 19.88 -2.09 -6.89
C THR A 135 20.96 -2.74 -6.04
N ARG A 136 21.59 -3.81 -6.53
CA ARG A 136 22.65 -4.54 -5.82
C ARG A 136 23.86 -3.67 -5.48
N PHE A 137 24.27 -2.77 -6.40
CA PHE A 137 25.48 -1.96 -6.22
C PHE A 137 25.21 -0.58 -5.58
N LEU A 138 24.02 -0.02 -5.74
CA LEU A 138 23.71 1.32 -5.25
C LEU A 138 23.07 1.30 -3.86
N TYR A 139 22.18 0.36 -3.55
CA TYR A 139 21.53 0.32 -2.23
C TYR A 139 22.50 0.26 -1.05
N PRO A 140 23.63 -0.49 -1.11
CA PRO A 140 24.63 -0.47 -0.04
C PRO A 140 25.30 0.87 0.21
N GLN A 141 25.14 1.86 -0.69
CA GLN A 141 25.71 3.21 -0.56
C GLN A 141 24.79 4.16 0.22
N ALA A 142 23.53 3.76 0.46
CA ALA A 142 22.64 4.52 1.34
C ALA A 142 22.96 4.24 2.80
N ASP A 143 22.68 5.20 3.67
CA ASP A 143 22.89 5.05 5.12
C ASP A 143 21.99 3.97 5.70
N TYR A 144 20.72 3.94 5.22
CA TYR A 144 19.75 2.94 5.64
C TYR A 144 18.89 2.46 4.47
N VAL A 145 18.56 1.16 4.52
CA VAL A 145 17.58 0.54 3.61
C VAL A 145 16.47 -0.07 4.44
N THR A 146 15.25 0.32 4.14
CA THR A 146 14.04 -0.21 4.76
C THR A 146 13.15 -0.89 3.74
N ALA A 147 12.27 -1.73 4.23
CA ALA A 147 11.24 -2.41 3.49
C ALA A 147 9.92 -2.34 4.26
N VAL A 148 8.82 -2.25 3.55
CA VAL A 148 7.48 -2.04 4.14
C VAL A 148 6.90 -3.26 4.88
N SER A 149 7.64 -4.37 4.91
CA SER A 149 7.31 -5.59 5.64
C SER A 149 8.55 -6.47 5.78
N ARG A 150 8.49 -7.45 6.69
CA ARG A 150 9.55 -8.46 6.85
C ARG A 150 9.73 -9.29 5.58
N GLY A 151 8.62 -9.62 4.91
CA GLY A 151 8.66 -10.38 3.66
C GLY A 151 9.37 -9.61 2.53
N VAL A 152 9.14 -8.29 2.37
CA VAL A 152 9.88 -7.47 1.40
C VAL A 152 11.34 -7.34 1.77
N ALA A 153 11.68 -7.23 3.07
CA ALA A 153 13.07 -7.20 3.52
C ALA A 153 13.82 -8.50 3.20
N LEU A 154 13.18 -9.65 3.37
CA LEU A 154 13.72 -10.95 2.99
C LEU A 154 13.91 -11.09 1.47
N ASP A 155 12.89 -10.74 0.68
CA ASP A 155 12.96 -10.73 -0.78
C ASP A 155 14.09 -9.83 -1.30
N LEU A 156 14.26 -8.65 -0.70
CA LEU A 156 15.33 -7.72 -1.03
C LEU A 156 16.72 -8.36 -0.76
N LYS A 157 16.88 -8.99 0.41
CA LYS A 157 18.10 -9.69 0.79
C LYS A 157 18.43 -10.83 -0.20
N GLU A 158 17.45 -11.66 -0.52
CA GLU A 158 17.63 -12.80 -1.44
C GLU A 158 17.94 -12.34 -2.87
N SER A 159 17.23 -11.29 -3.33
CA SER A 159 17.35 -10.78 -4.70
C SER A 159 18.63 -9.99 -4.95
N THR A 160 19.20 -9.34 -3.93
CA THR A 160 20.32 -8.42 -4.08
C THR A 160 21.57 -8.79 -3.28
N GLY A 161 21.44 -9.66 -2.28
CA GLY A 161 22.50 -9.96 -1.30
C GLY A 161 22.69 -8.87 -0.23
N LEU A 162 21.78 -7.93 -0.12
CA LEU A 162 21.83 -6.85 0.88
C LEU A 162 21.56 -7.42 2.28
N ASN A 163 22.56 -7.34 3.17
CA ASN A 163 22.44 -7.94 4.51
C ASN A 163 21.78 -7.04 5.57
N LYS A 164 21.58 -5.75 5.26
CA LYS A 164 21.04 -4.75 6.19
C LYS A 164 19.81 -4.07 5.61
N ALA A 165 18.68 -4.77 5.62
CA ALA A 165 17.39 -4.16 5.37
C ALA A 165 16.55 -4.26 6.65
N HIS A 166 16.00 -3.13 7.11
CA HIS A 166 15.09 -3.07 8.25
C HIS A 166 13.65 -3.10 7.74
N SER A 167 12.73 -3.73 8.47
CA SER A 167 11.31 -3.60 8.18
C SER A 167 10.74 -2.43 9.00
N ILE A 168 10.08 -1.49 8.32
CA ILE A 168 9.23 -0.47 8.91
C ILE A 168 7.96 -0.44 8.06
N TYR A 169 6.82 -0.60 8.68
CA TYR A 169 5.54 -0.70 8.00
C TYR A 169 5.13 0.60 7.32
N ASN A 170 4.21 0.52 6.37
CA ASN A 170 3.64 1.72 5.78
C ASN A 170 2.73 2.43 6.79
N PRO A 171 2.84 3.76 6.90
CA PRO A 171 1.89 4.55 7.66
C PRO A 171 0.54 4.58 6.96
N ILE A 172 -0.53 4.31 7.70
CA ILE A 172 -1.91 4.33 7.21
C ILE A 172 -2.70 5.34 8.02
N SER A 173 -3.36 6.25 7.32
CA SER A 173 -4.30 7.20 7.90
C SER A 173 -5.67 7.02 7.25
N VAL A 174 -6.67 6.89 8.08
CA VAL A 174 -8.08 7.01 7.71
C VAL A 174 -8.64 8.09 8.61
N ASP A 175 -8.90 9.27 8.05
CA ASP A 175 -9.39 10.40 8.81
C ASP A 175 -10.89 10.30 9.09
N GLY A 176 -11.34 10.95 10.17
CA GLY A 176 -12.74 10.90 10.61
C GLY A 176 -13.71 11.50 9.57
N ASP A 177 -13.27 12.50 8.79
CA ASP A 177 -14.12 13.11 7.75
C ASP A 177 -14.36 12.13 6.61
N SER A 178 -13.35 11.31 6.26
CA SER A 178 -13.49 10.24 5.28
C SER A 178 -14.44 9.12 5.72
N LEU A 179 -14.66 8.97 7.02
CA LEU A 179 -15.55 7.97 7.63
C LEU A 179 -17.00 8.47 7.82
N SER A 180 -17.31 9.73 7.51
CA SER A 180 -18.67 10.23 7.67
C SER A 180 -19.59 9.62 6.61
N LEU A 181 -20.42 8.65 7.02
CA LEU A 181 -21.51 8.09 6.21
C LEU A 181 -22.78 8.86 6.48
N GLU A 182 -23.37 9.47 5.45
CA GLU A 182 -24.72 10.04 5.54
C GLU A 182 -25.76 8.91 5.67
N SER A 183 -25.63 7.85 4.87
CA SER A 183 -26.34 6.58 5.01
C SER A 183 -25.62 5.48 4.21
N PRO A 184 -25.71 4.20 4.59
CA PRO A 184 -25.14 3.08 3.80
C PRO A 184 -25.70 3.04 2.37
N GLU A 185 -26.96 3.41 2.17
CA GLU A 185 -27.66 3.44 0.89
C GLU A 185 -27.02 4.41 -0.10
N SER A 186 -26.41 5.51 0.40
CA SER A 186 -25.72 6.49 -0.45
C SER A 186 -24.42 5.97 -1.05
N VAL A 187 -23.88 4.87 -0.51
CA VAL A 187 -22.61 4.28 -0.96
C VAL A 187 -22.82 3.34 -2.13
N HIS A 188 -23.70 2.37 -1.96
CA HIS A 188 -24.03 1.38 -2.98
C HIS A 188 -25.40 0.78 -2.76
N ARG A 189 -26.11 0.43 -3.86
CA ARG A 189 -27.46 -0.14 -3.85
C ARG A 189 -27.61 -1.39 -2.98
N TRP A 190 -26.54 -2.13 -2.70
CA TRP A 190 -26.57 -3.34 -1.89
C TRP A 190 -26.27 -3.08 -0.40
N SER A 191 -25.72 -1.93 -0.06
CA SER A 191 -25.30 -1.61 1.32
C SER A 191 -26.47 -1.49 2.31
N ALA A 192 -27.71 -1.31 1.82
CA ALA A 192 -28.92 -1.26 2.64
C ALA A 192 -29.80 -2.51 2.49
N GLY A 193 -29.36 -3.51 1.72
CA GLY A 193 -30.07 -4.77 1.50
C GLY A 193 -29.98 -5.73 2.70
N ASN A 194 -30.74 -6.83 2.61
CA ASN A 194 -30.70 -7.90 3.61
C ASN A 194 -29.60 -8.94 3.32
N GLU A 195 -28.91 -8.85 2.20
CA GLU A 195 -27.86 -9.77 1.81
C GLU A 195 -26.51 -9.21 2.22
N SER A 196 -25.64 -10.04 2.77
CA SER A 196 -24.29 -9.64 3.18
C SER A 196 -23.46 -9.17 1.98
N VAL A 197 -22.66 -8.14 2.19
CA VAL A 197 -21.77 -7.52 1.20
C VAL A 197 -20.32 -7.85 1.51
N VAL A 198 -19.66 -8.52 0.58
CA VAL A 198 -18.20 -8.73 0.57
C VAL A 198 -17.56 -7.67 -0.29
N LEU A 199 -16.51 -7.02 0.20
CA LEU A 199 -15.77 -6.00 -0.52
C LEU A 199 -14.37 -6.48 -0.89
N GLY A 200 -13.96 -6.30 -2.14
CA GLY A 200 -12.58 -6.35 -2.60
C GLY A 200 -12.13 -4.98 -3.08
N ALA A 201 -10.87 -4.60 -2.84
CA ALA A 201 -10.36 -3.31 -3.28
C ALA A 201 -8.92 -3.40 -3.82
N GLY A 202 -8.65 -2.71 -4.94
CA GLY A 202 -7.33 -2.59 -5.51
C GLY A 202 -7.30 -2.58 -7.04
N ARG A 203 -6.09 -2.47 -7.61
CA ARG A 203 -5.94 -2.51 -9.07
C ARG A 203 -6.37 -3.87 -9.62
N LEU A 204 -7.14 -3.88 -10.68
CA LEU A 204 -7.59 -5.12 -11.35
C LEU A 204 -6.42 -5.72 -12.17
N THR A 205 -5.52 -6.38 -11.45
CA THR A 205 -4.30 -7.00 -12.00
C THR A 205 -4.16 -8.44 -11.50
N GLU A 206 -3.28 -9.21 -12.11
CA GLU A 206 -2.97 -10.58 -11.65
C GLU A 206 -2.56 -10.63 -10.17
N GLN A 207 -1.83 -9.62 -9.70
CA GLN A 207 -1.36 -9.51 -8.31
C GLN A 207 -2.51 -9.65 -7.31
N LYS A 208 -3.63 -8.99 -7.55
CA LYS A 208 -4.76 -8.89 -6.61
C LYS A 208 -5.63 -10.16 -6.56
N GLY A 209 -5.47 -11.08 -7.51
CA GLY A 209 -6.08 -12.40 -7.45
C GLY A 209 -7.60 -12.42 -7.42
N PHE A 210 -8.29 -11.39 -7.93
CA PHE A 210 -9.76 -11.30 -7.94
C PHE A 210 -10.49 -12.51 -8.57
N PRO A 211 -9.90 -13.26 -9.54
CA PRO A 211 -10.52 -14.51 -9.98
C PRO A 211 -10.76 -15.53 -8.85
N VAL A 212 -9.91 -15.54 -7.82
CA VAL A 212 -10.07 -16.42 -6.64
C VAL A 212 -11.25 -15.96 -5.79
N LEU A 213 -11.42 -14.63 -5.61
CA LEU A 213 -12.52 -14.06 -4.85
C LEU A 213 -13.87 -14.30 -5.56
N ILE A 214 -13.94 -14.14 -6.88
CA ILE A 214 -15.15 -14.40 -7.67
C ILE A 214 -15.53 -15.88 -7.59
N ARG A 215 -14.58 -16.82 -7.70
CA ARG A 215 -14.85 -18.25 -7.52
C ARG A 215 -15.27 -18.59 -6.07
N ALA A 216 -14.69 -17.91 -5.08
CA ALA A 216 -15.11 -18.06 -3.70
C ALA A 216 -16.59 -17.65 -3.52
N LEU A 217 -17.04 -16.56 -4.15
CA LEU A 217 -18.45 -16.17 -4.17
C LEU A 217 -19.33 -17.30 -4.74
N ARG A 218 -18.93 -17.91 -5.86
CA ARG A 218 -19.68 -19.05 -6.44
C ARG A 218 -19.81 -20.22 -5.46
N HIS A 219 -18.76 -20.52 -4.69
CA HIS A 219 -18.82 -21.56 -3.65
C HIS A 219 -19.78 -21.19 -2.51
N ILE A 220 -19.82 -19.92 -2.10
CA ILE A 220 -20.74 -19.42 -1.08
C ILE A 220 -22.20 -19.59 -1.54
N HIS A 221 -22.51 -19.20 -2.78
CA HIS A 221 -23.83 -19.35 -3.37
C HIS A 221 -24.27 -20.80 -3.49
N ASN A 222 -23.38 -21.70 -3.95
CA ASN A 222 -23.67 -23.13 -4.02
C ASN A 222 -23.93 -23.75 -2.63
N GLY A 223 -23.45 -23.13 -1.57
CA GLY A 223 -23.74 -23.50 -0.18
C GLY A 223 -25.07 -22.96 0.35
N GLY A 224 -25.89 -22.29 -0.49
CA GLY A 224 -27.22 -21.76 -0.13
C GLY A 224 -27.18 -20.47 0.69
N ARG A 225 -26.08 -19.73 0.66
CA ARG A 225 -25.91 -18.42 1.34
C ARG A 225 -25.61 -17.33 0.33
N PRO A 226 -26.61 -16.73 -0.31
CA PRO A 226 -26.36 -15.64 -1.23
C PRO A 226 -25.76 -14.44 -0.51
N CYS A 227 -24.66 -13.90 -1.07
CA CYS A 227 -24.07 -12.61 -0.68
C CYS A 227 -23.69 -11.83 -1.95
N ARG A 228 -23.44 -10.55 -1.79
CA ARG A 228 -23.04 -9.64 -2.86
C ARG A 228 -21.53 -9.42 -2.80
N LEU A 229 -20.91 -9.24 -3.95
CA LEU A 229 -19.50 -8.91 -4.06
C LEU A 229 -19.33 -7.58 -4.78
N ILE A 230 -18.71 -6.61 -4.12
CA ILE A 230 -18.30 -5.35 -4.72
C ILE A 230 -16.78 -5.37 -4.86
N ILE A 231 -16.26 -5.06 -6.05
CA ILE A 231 -14.82 -4.93 -6.29
C ILE A 231 -14.55 -3.51 -6.80
N ILE A 232 -13.93 -2.68 -5.95
CA ILE A 232 -13.57 -1.31 -6.30
C ILE A 232 -12.14 -1.24 -6.85
N GLY A 233 -11.97 -0.47 -7.92
CA GLY A 233 -10.71 -0.24 -8.62
C GLY A 233 -10.79 -0.49 -10.12
N GLU A 234 -9.69 -0.19 -10.81
CA GLU A 234 -9.55 -0.35 -12.27
C GLU A 234 -8.25 -1.10 -12.61
N GLY A 235 -8.17 -1.65 -13.82
CA GLY A 235 -6.98 -2.30 -14.31
C GLY A 235 -7.21 -3.20 -15.53
N GLU A 236 -6.12 -3.70 -16.09
CA GLU A 236 -6.09 -4.46 -17.32
C GLU A 236 -6.85 -5.80 -17.26
N ALA A 237 -7.10 -6.33 -16.08
CA ALA A 237 -7.81 -7.60 -15.92
C ALA A 237 -9.35 -7.47 -15.96
N ARG A 238 -9.91 -6.23 -16.03
CA ARG A 238 -11.35 -5.99 -15.92
C ARG A 238 -12.17 -6.87 -16.86
N THR A 239 -11.87 -6.87 -18.15
CA THR A 239 -12.60 -7.65 -19.16
C THR A 239 -12.59 -9.16 -18.85
N ALA A 240 -11.44 -9.69 -18.46
CA ALA A 240 -11.32 -11.11 -18.11
C ALA A 240 -12.11 -11.47 -16.84
N LEU A 241 -12.21 -10.53 -15.88
CA LEU A 241 -13.03 -10.72 -14.67
C LEU A 241 -14.52 -10.70 -15.00
N GLU A 242 -14.97 -9.81 -15.87
CA GLU A 242 -16.36 -9.74 -16.34
C GLU A 242 -16.75 -10.99 -17.16
N GLU A 243 -15.84 -11.56 -17.94
CA GLU A 243 -16.02 -12.85 -18.60
C GLU A 243 -16.18 -13.99 -17.59
N LEU A 244 -15.30 -14.04 -16.58
CA LEU A 244 -15.38 -15.06 -15.53
C LEU A 244 -16.71 -14.99 -14.75
N ILE A 245 -17.24 -13.80 -14.49
CA ILE A 245 -18.52 -13.60 -13.81
C ILE A 245 -19.66 -14.19 -14.64
N ARG A 246 -19.67 -13.95 -15.96
CA ARG A 246 -20.65 -14.53 -16.88
C ARG A 246 -20.55 -16.06 -16.94
N ASP A 247 -19.34 -16.60 -17.03
CA ASP A 247 -19.09 -18.05 -17.07
C ASP A 247 -19.56 -18.76 -15.79
N LEU A 248 -19.68 -18.02 -14.69
CA LEU A 248 -20.12 -18.52 -13.39
C LEU A 248 -21.56 -18.16 -13.04
N ASP A 249 -22.33 -17.52 -13.94
CA ASP A 249 -23.71 -17.03 -13.70
C ASP A 249 -23.80 -16.15 -12.43
N LEU A 250 -22.89 -15.15 -12.30
CA LEU A 250 -22.79 -14.29 -11.13
C LEU A 250 -23.05 -12.79 -11.44
N GLU A 251 -23.60 -12.44 -12.63
CA GLU A 251 -23.76 -11.04 -13.07
C GLU A 251 -24.67 -10.23 -12.15
N GLU A 252 -25.66 -10.84 -11.54
CA GLU A 252 -26.55 -10.15 -10.59
C GLU A 252 -25.93 -9.97 -9.20
N PHE A 253 -24.81 -10.64 -8.90
CA PHE A 253 -24.21 -10.72 -7.55
C PHE A 253 -22.87 -10.04 -7.44
N VAL A 254 -22.24 -9.65 -8.55
CA VAL A 254 -20.94 -8.96 -8.57
C VAL A 254 -21.08 -7.59 -9.22
N ASP A 255 -20.50 -6.57 -8.61
CA ASP A 255 -20.43 -5.23 -9.18
C ASP A 255 -19.02 -4.67 -9.18
N PHE A 256 -18.68 -3.90 -10.23
CA PHE A 256 -17.45 -3.17 -10.43
C PHE A 256 -17.73 -1.67 -10.56
N PRO A 257 -17.85 -0.92 -9.46
CA PRO A 257 -18.07 0.53 -9.52
C PRO A 257 -16.93 1.29 -10.20
N GLY A 258 -15.77 0.63 -10.39
CA GLY A 258 -14.57 1.27 -10.93
C GLY A 258 -13.74 1.93 -9.86
N PHE A 259 -12.98 2.96 -10.25
CA PHE A 259 -12.23 3.79 -9.30
C PHE A 259 -13.20 4.67 -8.50
N VAL A 260 -13.03 4.69 -7.18
CA VAL A 260 -13.83 5.51 -6.26
C VAL A 260 -12.93 6.47 -5.49
N ASP A 261 -13.36 7.71 -5.30
CA ASP A 261 -12.58 8.74 -4.61
C ASP A 261 -12.42 8.42 -3.13
N ASN A 262 -13.49 7.93 -2.49
CA ASN A 262 -13.48 7.54 -1.09
C ASN A 262 -13.78 6.03 -0.91
N PRO A 263 -12.77 5.16 -0.86
CA PRO A 263 -12.93 3.72 -0.64
C PRO A 263 -13.40 3.39 0.78
N TYR A 264 -13.16 4.26 1.74
CA TYR A 264 -13.46 4.01 3.16
C TYR A 264 -14.97 3.90 3.41
N LYS A 265 -15.79 4.65 2.68
CA LYS A 265 -17.25 4.51 2.73
C LYS A 265 -17.71 3.10 2.33
N PHE A 266 -17.10 2.53 1.29
CA PHE A 266 -17.37 1.16 0.87
C PHE A 266 -16.90 0.15 1.92
N MET A 267 -15.74 0.38 2.55
CA MET A 267 -15.23 -0.47 3.62
C MET A 267 -16.19 -0.47 4.81
N GLN A 268 -16.63 0.70 5.28
CA GLN A 268 -17.60 0.80 6.39
C GLN A 268 -18.95 0.15 6.08
N ALA A 269 -19.38 0.20 4.82
CA ALA A 269 -20.67 -0.33 4.40
C ALA A 269 -20.64 -1.83 4.07
N ALA A 270 -19.47 -2.47 4.10
CA ALA A 270 -19.30 -3.89 3.84
C ALA A 270 -19.30 -4.71 5.13
N ASP A 271 -19.86 -5.93 5.07
CA ASP A 271 -19.85 -6.87 6.19
C ASP A 271 -18.51 -7.59 6.34
N VAL A 272 -17.78 -7.79 5.23
CA VAL A 272 -16.43 -8.39 5.20
C VAL A 272 -15.59 -7.77 4.09
N PHE A 273 -14.36 -7.42 4.41
CA PHE A 273 -13.34 -7.09 3.42
C PHE A 273 -12.49 -8.33 3.10
N ALA A 274 -12.33 -8.67 1.82
CA ALA A 274 -11.59 -9.83 1.37
C ALA A 274 -10.39 -9.45 0.48
N LEU A 275 -9.17 -9.74 0.95
CA LEU A 275 -7.94 -9.59 0.17
C LEU A 275 -7.53 -10.94 -0.43
N SER A 276 -7.65 -11.09 -1.75
CA SER A 276 -7.36 -12.33 -2.48
C SER A 276 -5.98 -12.35 -3.15
N SER A 277 -5.10 -11.46 -2.75
CA SER A 277 -3.82 -11.18 -3.43
C SER A 277 -2.90 -12.40 -3.51
N ARG A 278 -2.15 -12.48 -4.61
CA ARG A 278 -1.09 -13.48 -4.82
C ARG A 278 0.24 -13.08 -4.17
N TRP A 279 0.50 -11.80 -4.08
CA TRP A 279 1.62 -11.17 -3.36
C TRP A 279 1.30 -9.71 -3.06
N GLU A 280 1.89 -9.19 -1.99
CA GLU A 280 1.80 -7.79 -1.59
C GLU A 280 3.20 -7.23 -1.27
N GLY A 281 3.31 -5.92 -1.18
CA GLY A 281 4.40 -5.28 -0.45
C GLY A 281 4.09 -5.26 1.03
N PHE A 282 2.95 -4.63 1.37
CA PHE A 282 2.42 -4.58 2.73
C PHE A 282 0.94 -4.99 2.77
N GLY A 283 0.10 -4.39 1.93
CA GLY A 283 -1.34 -4.64 1.93
C GLY A 283 -2.11 -3.51 2.62
N ASN A 284 -1.78 -2.25 2.29
CA ASN A 284 -2.37 -1.04 2.90
C ASN A 284 -3.90 -1.14 3.04
N VAL A 285 -4.59 -1.60 2.00
CA VAL A 285 -6.05 -1.73 1.98
C VAL A 285 -6.62 -2.64 3.08
N LEU A 286 -5.80 -3.57 3.60
CA LEU A 286 -6.20 -4.43 4.71
C LEU A 286 -6.25 -3.64 6.01
N VAL A 287 -5.24 -2.80 6.26
CA VAL A 287 -5.21 -1.89 7.41
C VAL A 287 -6.28 -0.81 7.27
N GLU A 288 -6.51 -0.30 6.05
CA GLU A 288 -7.57 0.66 5.76
C GLU A 288 -8.96 0.10 6.10
N ALA A 289 -9.24 -1.17 5.74
CA ALA A 289 -10.47 -1.85 6.11
C ALA A 289 -10.60 -2.06 7.63
N MET A 290 -9.51 -2.44 8.30
CA MET A 290 -9.48 -2.56 9.76
C MET A 290 -9.75 -1.21 10.45
N ALA A 291 -9.18 -0.11 9.94
CA ALA A 291 -9.42 1.24 10.43
C ALA A 291 -10.89 1.68 10.28
N CYS A 292 -11.60 1.13 9.30
CA CYS A 292 -13.04 1.30 9.13
C CYS A 292 -13.87 0.38 10.05
N GLY A 293 -13.25 -0.48 10.85
CA GLY A 293 -13.92 -1.46 11.70
C GLY A 293 -14.50 -2.66 10.95
N THR A 294 -14.13 -2.84 9.68
CA THR A 294 -14.66 -3.91 8.82
C THR A 294 -13.90 -5.22 9.09
N PRO A 295 -14.60 -6.32 9.40
CA PRO A 295 -13.97 -7.63 9.52
C PRO A 295 -13.23 -8.05 8.25
N VAL A 296 -12.04 -8.68 8.41
CA VAL A 296 -11.14 -8.92 7.30
C VAL A 296 -10.81 -10.40 7.12
N VAL A 297 -10.72 -10.80 5.86
CA VAL A 297 -10.19 -12.11 5.42
C VAL A 297 -9.10 -11.85 4.38
N SER A 298 -7.97 -12.53 4.49
CA SER A 298 -6.87 -12.38 3.55
C SER A 298 -6.27 -13.70 3.11
N THR A 299 -5.74 -13.73 1.91
CA THR A 299 -4.76 -14.75 1.55
C THR A 299 -3.48 -14.54 2.35
N GLU A 300 -2.86 -15.62 2.81
CA GLU A 300 -1.52 -15.65 3.39
C GLU A 300 -0.48 -15.56 2.27
N CYS A 301 -0.55 -14.45 1.52
CA CYS A 301 0.39 -14.23 0.43
C CYS A 301 1.76 -13.78 0.98
N PRO A 302 2.84 -14.01 0.22
CA PRO A 302 4.16 -13.56 0.65
C PRO A 302 4.15 -12.05 0.95
N SER A 303 4.54 -11.70 2.18
CA SER A 303 4.69 -10.33 2.66
C SER A 303 3.39 -9.60 3.00
N GLY A 304 3.35 -9.00 4.16
CA GLY A 304 2.34 -8.06 4.63
C GLY A 304 1.15 -8.67 5.37
N PRO A 305 0.21 -9.41 4.75
CA PRO A 305 -1.04 -9.79 5.40
C PRO A 305 -0.88 -10.58 6.71
N ALA A 306 0.02 -11.57 6.77
CA ALA A 306 0.29 -12.31 8.01
C ALA A 306 0.86 -11.39 9.11
N GLU A 307 1.69 -10.40 8.74
CA GLU A 307 2.25 -9.41 9.67
C GLU A 307 1.19 -8.43 10.19
N ILE A 308 0.27 -7.98 9.32
CA ILE A 308 -0.85 -7.10 9.69
C ILE A 308 -1.80 -7.82 10.63
N LEU A 309 -2.17 -9.06 10.27
CA LEU A 309 -3.15 -9.87 11.01
C LEU A 309 -2.55 -10.65 12.19
N ASP A 310 -1.26 -10.46 12.49
CA ASP A 310 -0.56 -11.16 13.59
C ASP A 310 -0.84 -12.67 13.53
N ASP A 311 -0.45 -13.27 12.37
CA ASP A 311 -0.62 -14.69 12.06
C ASP A 311 -2.07 -15.22 12.21
N GLY A 312 -3.05 -14.37 11.92
CA GLY A 312 -4.47 -14.73 11.92
C GLY A 312 -5.24 -14.34 13.19
N LYS A 313 -4.61 -13.63 14.13
CA LYS A 313 -5.29 -13.13 15.34
C LYS A 313 -6.36 -12.10 15.03
N TRP A 314 -6.11 -11.22 14.05
CA TRP A 314 -6.97 -10.08 13.73
C TRP A 314 -7.86 -10.29 12.49
N GLY A 315 -7.83 -11.47 11.90
CA GLY A 315 -8.61 -11.83 10.72
C GLY A 315 -8.16 -13.18 10.16
N HIS A 316 -9.01 -13.80 9.34
CA HIS A 316 -8.70 -15.13 8.83
C HIS A 316 -7.67 -15.08 7.69
N LEU A 317 -6.65 -15.94 7.76
CA LEU A 317 -5.66 -16.19 6.71
C LEU A 317 -5.95 -17.50 5.99
N VAL A 318 -5.87 -17.50 4.65
CA VAL A 318 -6.09 -18.67 3.81
C VAL A 318 -4.99 -18.83 2.77
N PRO A 319 -4.69 -20.05 2.29
CA PRO A 319 -3.67 -20.26 1.27
C PRO A 319 -3.97 -19.50 -0.02
N VAL A 320 -2.92 -18.94 -0.66
CA VAL A 320 -3.02 -18.25 -1.95
C VAL A 320 -3.64 -19.15 -3.02
N GLY A 321 -4.60 -18.62 -3.77
CA GLY A 321 -5.26 -19.32 -4.87
C GLY A 321 -6.31 -20.35 -4.45
N ASN A 322 -6.57 -20.51 -3.15
CA ASN A 322 -7.57 -21.47 -2.65
C ASN A 322 -8.93 -20.79 -2.45
N ASP A 323 -9.75 -20.79 -3.50
CA ASP A 323 -11.09 -20.20 -3.53
C ASP A 323 -12.06 -20.85 -2.52
N LYS A 324 -11.94 -22.17 -2.31
CA LYS A 324 -12.79 -22.88 -1.35
C LYS A 324 -12.43 -22.51 0.11
N ALA A 325 -11.15 -22.36 0.42
CA ALA A 325 -10.72 -21.90 1.74
C ALA A 325 -11.16 -20.45 1.97
N LEU A 326 -11.03 -19.60 0.95
CA LEU A 326 -11.47 -18.20 0.99
C LEU A 326 -12.99 -18.10 1.24
N ALA A 327 -13.78 -18.89 0.51
CA ALA A 327 -15.24 -18.98 0.72
C ALA A 327 -15.61 -19.35 2.16
N LYS A 328 -14.97 -20.40 2.71
CA LYS A 328 -15.20 -20.83 4.08
C LYS A 328 -14.82 -19.75 5.12
N ALA A 329 -13.71 -19.07 4.91
CA ALA A 329 -13.26 -18.01 5.79
C ALA A 329 -14.21 -16.79 5.74
N ILE A 330 -14.69 -16.40 4.56
CA ILE A 330 -15.71 -15.35 4.42
C ILE A 330 -16.98 -15.72 5.16
N ILE A 331 -17.53 -16.92 4.95
CA ILE A 331 -18.75 -17.40 5.66
C ILE A 331 -18.52 -17.33 7.16
N ARG A 332 -17.40 -17.86 7.66
CA ARG A 332 -17.09 -17.87 9.08
C ARG A 332 -17.00 -16.46 9.66
N THR A 333 -16.37 -15.53 8.93
CA THR A 333 -16.26 -14.13 9.37
C THR A 333 -17.62 -13.43 9.39
N LEU A 334 -18.52 -13.75 8.45
CA LEU A 334 -19.89 -13.23 8.44
C LEU A 334 -20.73 -13.77 9.61
N GLU A 335 -20.47 -14.99 10.08
CA GLU A 335 -21.21 -15.60 11.20
C GLU A 335 -20.64 -15.23 12.55
N ASP A 336 -19.31 -15.27 12.68
CA ASP A 336 -18.59 -15.13 13.96
C ASP A 336 -17.20 -14.52 13.65
N PRO A 337 -17.09 -13.18 13.55
CA PRO A 337 -15.82 -12.51 13.30
C PRO A 337 -14.86 -12.77 14.47
N PRO A 338 -13.56 -13.01 14.21
CA PRO A 338 -12.58 -13.37 15.24
C PRO A 338 -12.36 -12.30 16.30
N VAL A 339 -12.65 -11.06 15.97
CA VAL A 339 -12.50 -9.88 16.82
C VAL A 339 -13.59 -8.85 16.50
N THR A 340 -13.83 -7.93 17.43
CA THR A 340 -14.79 -6.85 17.25
C THR A 340 -14.28 -5.75 16.32
N SER A 341 -15.18 -4.92 15.80
CA SER A 341 -14.84 -3.74 14.99
C SER A 341 -13.93 -2.76 15.77
N GLU A 342 -14.18 -2.57 17.06
CA GLU A 342 -13.37 -1.69 17.92
C GLU A 342 -11.93 -2.21 18.04
N GLU A 343 -11.74 -3.50 18.26
CA GLU A 343 -10.42 -4.14 18.32
C GLU A 343 -9.67 -4.03 16.99
N LEU A 344 -10.37 -4.08 15.84
CA LEU A 344 -9.75 -3.86 14.52
C LEU A 344 -9.27 -2.42 14.37
N VAL A 345 -10.08 -1.43 14.78
CA VAL A 345 -9.70 -0.01 14.77
C VAL A 345 -8.48 0.21 15.66
N ASP A 346 -8.48 -0.34 16.89
CA ASP A 346 -7.34 -0.25 17.81
C ASP A 346 -6.07 -0.86 17.20
N ARG A 347 -6.18 -2.03 16.56
CA ARG A 347 -5.04 -2.65 15.87
C ARG A 347 -4.54 -1.80 14.71
N SER A 348 -5.43 -1.18 13.94
CA SER A 348 -5.04 -0.30 12.82
C SER A 348 -4.20 0.90 13.29
N ALA A 349 -4.45 1.38 14.50
CA ALA A 349 -3.70 2.47 15.11
C ALA A 349 -2.21 2.15 15.39
N ASP A 350 -1.79 0.88 15.32
CA ASP A 350 -0.36 0.53 15.35
C ASP A 350 0.39 0.97 14.10
N PHE A 351 -0.33 1.22 13.01
CA PHE A 351 0.19 1.70 11.74
C PHE A 351 -0.05 3.20 11.52
N ALA A 352 -0.42 3.94 12.56
CA ALA A 352 -0.69 5.37 12.49
C ALA A 352 0.56 6.16 12.05
N PRO A 353 0.39 7.24 11.26
CA PRO A 353 1.49 8.01 10.70
C PRO A 353 2.50 8.53 11.73
N ASP A 354 2.03 9.02 12.87
CA ASP A 354 2.88 9.53 13.96
C ASP A 354 3.75 8.44 14.57
N LYS A 355 3.21 7.24 14.81
CA LYS A 355 3.96 6.09 15.35
C LYS A 355 5.03 5.60 14.36
N ILE A 356 4.64 5.44 13.09
CA ILE A 356 5.59 4.99 12.06
C ILE A 356 6.68 6.03 11.83
N ALA A 357 6.34 7.33 11.78
CA ALA A 357 7.33 8.39 11.66
C ALA A 357 8.28 8.43 12.88
N ALA A 358 7.76 8.24 14.11
CA ALA A 358 8.60 8.13 15.30
C ALA A 358 9.59 6.95 15.21
N GLU A 359 9.18 5.80 14.65
CA GLU A 359 10.08 4.67 14.42
C GLU A 359 11.22 5.04 13.44
N TYR A 360 10.93 5.80 12.36
CA TYR A 360 11.95 6.32 11.45
C TYR A 360 12.92 7.27 12.19
N LEU A 361 12.40 8.21 12.98
CA LEU A 361 13.20 9.20 13.71
C LEU A 361 14.13 8.52 14.71
N ASN A 362 13.61 7.64 15.56
CA ASN A 362 14.37 6.92 16.58
C ASN A 362 15.45 6.02 15.97
N ARG A 363 15.17 5.41 14.83
CA ARG A 363 16.08 4.43 14.22
C ARG A 363 17.16 5.06 13.35
N PHE A 364 16.89 6.20 12.74
CA PHE A 364 17.73 6.76 11.69
C PHE A 364 18.23 8.18 11.95
N LEU A 365 17.73 8.89 12.97
CA LEU A 365 18.15 10.25 13.28
C LEU A 365 18.80 10.38 14.68
N GLU A 366 18.55 9.46 15.58
CA GLU A 366 19.32 9.28 16.81
C GLU A 366 20.60 8.47 16.54
#